data_2a0fc4b3a003b80a7ba5be8bc4a42747
#
_entry.id   2a0fc4b3a003b80a7ba5be8bc4a42747
#
_cell.length_a   1.000
_cell.length_b   1.000
_cell.length_c   1.000
_cell.angle_alpha   90.00
_cell.angle_beta   90.00
_cell.angle_gamma   90.00
#
_symmetry.space_group_name_H-M   'P 1'
#
loop_
_entity.id
_entity.type
_entity.pdbx_description
1 polymer ?
#
loop_
_entity_poly.entity_id
_entity_poly.type
_entity_poly.pdbx_seq_one_letter_code
_entity_poly.pdbx_strand_id
1 'polypeptide(L)'
;ISSSLYAINTPVDSIKKRNLMNDLNYQLTWQESLSQGKTPLWMASNRFGLGSLKTSNGYLRASVIRPLTQDSTRHWGLGYGIDLALPHGFTSKFIVQQAFVDFRWHHGLLTIGAKEQPMALKDQQLSSGSQTLGINARPIPEVRISLPSYWVVPYTGRWLRLKGHIAYGISTDNRWQKDFTQRQNRYTENTLYHSKAGYLMIGNPERHVPF
;
A
#
# COMPACT_ATOMS: atom_id res chain seq x y z
N ILE A 1 9.71 0.59 20.63
CA ILE A 1 10.05 -0.82 20.31
C ILE A 1 8.77 -1.44 19.83
N SER A 2 8.66 -1.73 18.54
CA SER A 2 7.52 -2.45 17.97
C SER A 2 7.90 -3.91 17.79
N SER A 3 7.21 -4.81 18.48
CA SER A 3 7.33 -6.25 18.24
C SER A 3 6.19 -6.69 17.32
N SER A 4 6.53 -7.10 16.10
CA SER A 4 5.61 -7.75 15.18
C SER A 4 5.82 -9.27 15.23
N LEU A 5 4.80 -10.01 15.60
CA LEU A 5 4.78 -11.47 15.51
C LEU A 5 4.33 -11.88 14.10
N TYR A 6 5.22 -12.51 13.36
CA TYR A 6 4.92 -13.15 12.07
C TYR A 6 4.62 -14.63 12.28
N ALA A 7 3.45 -15.07 11.83
CA ALA A 7 3.17 -16.49 11.71
C ALA A 7 3.67 -16.99 10.34
N ILE A 8 4.63 -17.89 10.33
CA ILE A 8 5.16 -18.55 9.13
C ILE A 8 4.35 -19.82 8.90
N ASN A 9 3.56 -19.86 7.82
CA ASN A 9 2.94 -21.09 7.35
C ASN A 9 3.74 -21.67 6.17
N THR A 10 4.19 -22.91 6.33
CA THR A 10 4.87 -23.70 5.29
C THR A 10 3.90 -24.26 4.26
N PRO A 11 4.28 -24.39 2.97
CA PRO A 11 3.39 -24.89 1.93
C PRO A 11 3.32 -26.42 1.96
N VAL A 12 2.12 -26.98 1.87
CA VAL A 12 1.87 -28.37 1.53
C VAL A 12 1.13 -28.43 0.20
N ASP A 13 1.76 -29.10 -0.76
CA ASP A 13 1.23 -29.40 -2.08
C ASP A 13 -0.03 -30.28 -2.00
N SER A 14 -1.15 -29.74 -2.44
CA SER A 14 -2.27 -30.50 -3.01
C SER A 14 -3.15 -29.51 -3.76
N ILE A 15 -3.78 -29.94 -4.85
CA ILE A 15 -4.79 -29.20 -5.61
C ILE A 15 -5.98 -28.92 -4.67
N LYS A 16 -5.81 -28.01 -3.75
CA LYS A 16 -6.82 -27.66 -2.77
C LYS A 16 -7.93 -26.88 -3.47
N LYS A 17 -9.16 -27.37 -3.34
CA LYS A 17 -10.36 -26.64 -3.73
C LYS A 17 -10.28 -25.23 -3.18
N ARG A 18 -10.45 -24.22 -4.03
CA ARG A 18 -10.30 -22.81 -3.64
C ARG A 18 -11.30 -22.46 -2.55
N ASN A 19 -10.84 -22.27 -1.36
CA ASN A 19 -11.63 -21.68 -0.29
C ASN A 19 -11.16 -20.22 -0.09
N LEU A 20 -12.03 -19.27 -0.42
CA LEU A 20 -11.72 -17.85 -0.32
C LEU A 20 -11.52 -17.39 1.13
N MET A 21 -12.01 -18.17 2.10
CA MET A 21 -11.86 -17.88 3.54
C MET A 21 -10.57 -18.45 4.15
N ASN A 22 -9.84 -19.27 3.39
CA ASN A 22 -8.54 -19.78 3.83
C ASN A 22 -7.44 -18.77 3.50
N ASP A 23 -6.32 -18.90 4.22
CA ASP A 23 -5.09 -18.15 3.98
C ASP A 23 -5.23 -16.64 4.27
N LEU A 24 -6.04 -16.30 5.28
CA LEU A 24 -6.16 -14.95 5.81
C LEU A 24 -5.02 -14.66 6.77
N ASN A 25 -4.37 -13.53 6.57
CA ASN A 25 -3.41 -12.98 7.49
C ASN A 25 -4.11 -12.02 8.45
N TYR A 26 -3.99 -12.29 9.74
CA TYR A 26 -4.51 -11.44 10.80
C TYR A 26 -3.34 -10.70 11.45
N GLN A 27 -3.49 -9.41 11.62
CA GLN A 27 -2.48 -8.61 12.31
C GLN A 27 -3.16 -7.67 13.30
N LEU A 28 -2.63 -7.64 14.52
CA LEU A 28 -2.99 -6.65 15.52
C LEU A 28 -1.73 -5.89 15.90
N THR A 29 -1.78 -4.57 15.81
CA THR A 29 -0.65 -3.69 16.11
C THR A 29 -1.09 -2.62 17.09
N TRP A 30 -0.36 -2.49 18.18
CA TRP A 30 -0.46 -1.35 19.07
C TRP A 30 0.80 -0.52 18.98
N GLN A 31 0.64 0.77 18.78
CA GLN A 31 1.73 1.74 18.78
C GLN A 31 1.40 2.88 19.72
N GLU A 32 2.36 3.26 20.53
CA GLU A 32 2.31 4.43 21.40
C GLU A 32 3.54 5.27 21.19
N SER A 33 3.38 6.59 21.18
CA SER A 33 4.47 7.56 21.08
C SER A 33 4.26 8.66 22.12
N LEU A 34 5.24 8.80 22.99
CA LEU A 34 5.29 9.84 24.01
C LEU A 34 6.55 10.68 23.78
N SER A 35 6.41 11.98 23.70
CA SER A 35 7.52 12.91 23.52
C SER A 35 7.37 14.13 24.43
N GLN A 36 8.49 14.76 24.78
CA GLN A 36 8.52 16.03 25.47
C GLN A 36 8.98 17.12 24.49
N GLY A 37 8.25 18.22 24.42
CA GLY A 37 8.50 19.28 23.44
C GLY A 37 7.88 19.00 22.07
N LYS A 38 8.51 19.45 20.99
CA LYS A 38 8.02 19.25 19.61
C LYS A 38 8.41 17.87 19.10
N THR A 39 7.43 17.09 18.65
CA THR A 39 7.68 15.79 18.02
C THR A 39 8.41 16.00 16.69
N PRO A 40 9.56 15.34 16.45
CA PRO A 40 10.28 15.44 15.20
C PRO A 40 9.43 14.93 14.02
N LEU A 41 9.45 15.66 12.90
CA LEU A 41 8.63 15.35 11.72
C LEU A 41 8.88 13.96 11.15
N TRP A 42 10.14 13.49 11.21
CA TRP A 42 10.51 12.17 10.71
C TRP A 42 9.82 11.00 11.46
N MET A 43 9.39 11.20 12.70
CA MET A 43 8.65 10.18 13.45
C MET A 43 7.24 9.93 12.89
N ALA A 44 6.66 10.91 12.20
CA ALA A 44 5.35 10.79 11.57
C ALA A 44 5.43 10.47 10.07
N SER A 45 6.64 10.48 9.47
CA SER A 45 6.83 10.24 8.04
C SER A 45 6.88 8.77 7.69
N ASN A 46 6.57 8.43 6.42
CA ASN A 46 6.64 7.09 5.83
C ASN A 46 5.77 6.04 6.57
N ARG A 47 4.60 6.44 7.03
CA ARG A 47 3.66 5.59 7.79
C ARG A 47 2.27 5.51 7.19
N PHE A 48 2.12 5.80 5.90
CA PHE A 48 0.82 5.79 5.22
C PHE A 48 -0.24 6.63 5.95
N GLY A 49 0.14 7.79 6.47
CA GLY A 49 -0.75 8.67 7.21
C GLY A 49 -1.10 8.23 8.64
N LEU A 50 -0.50 7.15 9.13
CA LEU A 50 -0.60 6.71 10.53
C LEU A 50 0.52 7.34 11.37
N GLY A 51 0.58 8.67 11.36
CA GLY A 51 1.52 9.46 12.16
C GLY A 51 0.87 10.71 12.71
N SER A 52 1.31 11.17 13.86
CA SER A 52 0.87 12.40 14.48
C SER A 52 2.06 13.16 15.07
N LEU A 53 1.99 14.50 15.05
CA LEU A 53 2.99 15.39 15.67
C LEU A 53 2.63 15.77 17.10
N LYS A 54 1.51 15.27 17.64
CA LYS A 54 1.18 15.49 19.05
C LYS A 54 2.14 14.74 19.95
N THR A 55 2.44 15.31 21.11
CA THR A 55 3.38 14.77 22.09
C THR A 55 2.95 13.42 22.67
N SER A 56 1.65 13.20 22.76
CA SER A 56 1.05 11.90 23.11
C SER A 56 0.14 11.48 21.96
N ASN A 57 0.50 10.40 21.33
CA ASN A 57 -0.27 9.84 20.22
C ASN A 57 -0.01 8.34 20.08
N GLY A 58 -1.00 7.64 19.55
CA GLY A 58 -0.88 6.23 19.28
C GLY A 58 -2.09 5.68 18.56
N TYR A 59 -2.08 4.39 18.29
CA TYR A 59 -3.20 3.71 17.68
C TYR A 59 -3.21 2.21 17.99
N LEU A 60 -4.39 1.65 18.01
CA LEU A 60 -4.63 0.22 17.90
C LEU A 60 -5.09 -0.07 16.46
N ARG A 61 -4.37 -0.91 15.74
CA ARG A 61 -4.63 -1.27 14.34
C ARG A 61 -4.92 -2.77 14.26
N ALA A 62 -6.00 -3.14 13.58
CA ALA A 62 -6.38 -4.52 13.30
C ALA A 62 -6.61 -4.71 11.81
N SER A 63 -6.00 -5.73 11.23
CA SER A 63 -6.15 -6.05 9.83
C SER A 63 -6.43 -7.52 9.56
N VAL A 64 -7.20 -7.77 8.51
CA VAL A 64 -7.48 -9.08 7.95
C VAL A 64 -7.27 -8.98 6.45
N ILE A 65 -6.24 -9.66 5.93
CA ILE A 65 -5.84 -9.55 4.52
C ILE A 65 -5.61 -10.94 3.94
N ARG A 66 -6.25 -11.22 2.81
CA ARG A 66 -5.92 -12.34 1.95
C ARG A 66 -5.00 -11.87 0.82
N PRO A 67 -3.71 -12.25 0.84
CA PRO A 67 -2.76 -11.79 -0.17
C PRO A 67 -2.95 -12.53 -1.51
N LEU A 68 -2.64 -11.85 -2.62
CA LEU A 68 -2.62 -12.46 -3.96
C LEU A 68 -1.58 -13.57 -4.12
N THR A 69 -0.57 -13.61 -3.28
CA THR A 69 0.50 -14.62 -3.32
C THR A 69 -0.03 -16.04 -3.15
N GLN A 70 -1.15 -16.21 -2.49
CA GLN A 70 -1.82 -17.49 -2.32
C GLN A 70 -2.32 -18.10 -3.65
N ASP A 71 -2.50 -17.27 -4.67
CA ASP A 71 -2.92 -17.70 -6.00
C ASP A 71 -1.78 -17.58 -7.03
N SER A 72 -0.51 -17.52 -6.60
CA SER A 72 0.66 -17.22 -7.46
C SER A 72 0.81 -18.19 -8.64
N THR A 73 0.48 -19.45 -8.46
CA THR A 73 0.59 -20.51 -9.47
C THR A 73 -0.62 -20.58 -10.42
N ARG A 74 -1.64 -19.77 -10.21
CA ARG A 74 -2.88 -19.78 -10.98
C ARG A 74 -2.92 -18.67 -12.02
N HIS A 75 -3.67 -18.88 -13.12
CA HIS A 75 -3.88 -17.86 -14.15
C HIS A 75 -4.60 -16.61 -13.62
N TRP A 76 -5.43 -16.76 -12.60
CA TRP A 76 -6.12 -15.67 -11.95
C TRP A 76 -6.04 -15.79 -10.42
N GLY A 77 -6.09 -14.68 -9.75
CA GLY A 77 -6.00 -14.59 -8.29
C GLY A 77 -6.95 -13.53 -7.74
N LEU A 78 -7.42 -13.76 -6.52
CA LEU A 78 -8.23 -12.81 -5.77
C LEU A 78 -7.54 -12.51 -4.45
N GLY A 79 -7.25 -11.24 -4.21
CA GLY A 79 -6.82 -10.70 -2.93
C GLY A 79 -7.88 -9.77 -2.38
N TYR A 80 -7.97 -9.62 -1.08
CA TYR A 80 -8.82 -8.62 -0.45
C TYR A 80 -8.35 -8.35 0.97
N GLY A 81 -8.78 -7.24 1.52
CA GLY A 81 -8.43 -6.93 2.89
C GLY A 81 -9.20 -5.76 3.45
N ILE A 82 -9.29 -5.77 4.77
CA ILE A 82 -9.75 -4.67 5.58
C ILE A 82 -8.73 -4.41 6.70
N ASP A 83 -8.49 -3.15 6.97
CA ASP A 83 -7.50 -2.70 7.93
C ASP A 83 -8.01 -1.41 8.59
N LEU A 84 -8.21 -1.48 9.87
CA LEU A 84 -8.85 -0.45 10.67
C LEU A 84 -7.91 0.00 11.77
N ALA A 85 -7.93 1.29 12.08
CA ALA A 85 -7.18 1.83 13.20
C ALA A 85 -8.05 2.72 14.10
N LEU A 86 -7.87 2.56 15.40
CA LEU A 86 -8.43 3.39 16.45
C LEU A 86 -7.30 4.27 17.01
N PRO A 87 -7.14 5.50 16.54
CA PRO A 87 -6.07 6.37 16.97
C PRO A 87 -6.48 7.22 18.16
N HIS A 88 -5.49 7.61 18.98
CA HIS A 88 -5.60 8.74 19.90
C HIS A 88 -4.50 9.76 19.59
N GLY A 89 -4.75 11.01 19.88
CA GLY A 89 -3.81 12.07 19.51
C GLY A 89 -3.71 12.35 18.01
N PHE A 90 -4.65 11.87 17.21
CA PHE A 90 -4.79 12.15 15.78
C PHE A 90 -5.97 13.10 15.52
N THR A 91 -6.09 13.56 14.28
CA THR A 91 -7.24 14.36 13.84
C THR A 91 -8.50 13.52 13.71
N SER A 92 -8.37 12.30 13.23
CA SER A 92 -9.47 11.35 13.08
C SER A 92 -9.59 10.43 14.28
N LYS A 93 -10.80 10.14 14.71
CA LYS A 93 -11.08 9.18 15.82
C LYS A 93 -11.16 7.73 15.36
N PHE A 94 -11.40 7.52 14.08
CA PHE A 94 -11.48 6.21 13.44
C PHE A 94 -10.88 6.31 12.04
N ILE A 95 -10.08 5.33 11.66
CA ILE A 95 -9.39 5.30 10.38
C ILE A 95 -9.65 3.96 9.70
N VAL A 96 -10.20 4.00 8.51
CA VAL A 96 -10.13 2.88 7.57
C VAL A 96 -8.80 3.05 6.83
N GLN A 97 -7.80 2.26 7.22
CA GLN A 97 -6.47 2.36 6.65
C GLN A 97 -6.40 1.70 5.28
N GLN A 98 -6.99 0.51 5.19
CA GLN A 98 -7.15 -0.19 3.92
C GLN A 98 -8.53 -0.84 3.86
N ALA A 99 -9.15 -0.81 2.68
CA ALA A 99 -10.31 -1.61 2.33
C ALA A 99 -10.27 -1.80 0.81
N PHE A 100 -9.91 -3.00 0.36
CA PHE A 100 -9.66 -3.23 -1.06
C PHE A 100 -10.01 -4.64 -1.51
N VAL A 101 -10.18 -4.77 -2.84
CA VAL A 101 -10.23 -6.03 -3.55
C VAL A 101 -9.25 -5.96 -4.72
N ASP A 102 -8.45 -7.00 -4.86
CA ASP A 102 -7.48 -7.23 -5.92
C ASP A 102 -7.94 -8.38 -6.80
N PHE A 103 -8.04 -8.16 -8.09
CA PHE A 103 -8.25 -9.20 -9.06
C PHE A 103 -7.08 -9.27 -10.04
N ARG A 104 -6.33 -10.36 -10.01
CA ARG A 104 -5.24 -10.61 -10.94
C ARG A 104 -5.67 -11.54 -12.05
N TRP A 105 -5.35 -11.18 -13.27
CA TRP A 105 -5.46 -12.06 -14.43
C TRP A 105 -4.15 -12.03 -15.22
N HIS A 106 -3.48 -13.18 -15.30
CA HIS A 106 -2.14 -13.30 -15.83
C HIS A 106 -1.17 -12.30 -15.18
N HIS A 107 -0.70 -11.31 -15.93
CA HIS A 107 0.23 -10.28 -15.49
C HIS A 107 -0.48 -8.99 -15.03
N GLY A 108 -1.75 -8.82 -15.38
CA GLY A 108 -2.55 -7.66 -15.04
C GLY A 108 -3.15 -7.76 -13.65
N LEU A 109 -3.27 -6.63 -12.97
CA LEU A 109 -3.90 -6.49 -11.67
C LEU A 109 -4.89 -5.34 -11.68
N LEU A 110 -6.13 -5.62 -11.32
CA LEU A 110 -7.16 -4.63 -11.00
C LEU A 110 -7.28 -4.55 -9.49
N THR A 111 -7.08 -3.36 -8.93
CA THR A 111 -7.31 -3.06 -7.52
C THR A 111 -8.47 -2.07 -7.42
N ILE A 112 -9.42 -2.35 -6.56
CA ILE A 112 -10.53 -1.45 -6.24
C ILE A 112 -10.54 -1.21 -4.73
N GLY A 113 -10.53 0.06 -4.33
CA GLY A 113 -10.53 0.48 -2.94
C GLY A 113 -9.24 1.16 -2.49
N ALA A 114 -9.11 1.37 -1.19
CA ALA A 114 -7.93 1.97 -0.57
C ALA A 114 -6.93 0.87 -0.17
N LYS A 115 -5.72 0.90 -0.74
CA LYS A 115 -4.66 -0.06 -0.47
C LYS A 115 -3.32 0.62 -0.30
N GLU A 116 -2.56 0.23 0.71
CA GLU A 116 -1.17 0.65 0.85
C GLU A 116 -0.34 0.16 -0.33
N GLN A 117 0.22 1.09 -1.11
CA GLN A 117 1.05 0.78 -2.26
C GLN A 117 2.52 0.94 -1.89
N PRO A 118 3.37 -0.05 -2.17
CA PRO A 118 4.80 0.10 -1.92
C PRO A 118 5.39 1.20 -2.82
N MET A 119 6.46 1.82 -2.37
CA MET A 119 7.19 2.78 -3.18
C MET A 119 7.77 2.08 -4.42
N ALA A 120 7.57 2.67 -5.59
CA ALA A 120 8.11 2.13 -6.83
C ALA A 120 9.61 2.42 -6.96
N LEU A 121 10.34 1.51 -7.60
CA LEU A 121 11.78 1.61 -7.94
C LEU A 121 12.70 1.89 -6.73
N LYS A 122 12.31 1.44 -5.57
CA LYS A 122 13.10 1.62 -4.36
C LYS A 122 13.14 0.34 -3.55
N ASP A 123 14.24 0.16 -2.86
CA ASP A 123 14.33 -0.81 -1.78
C ASP A 123 13.51 -0.30 -0.60
N GLN A 124 12.58 -1.13 -0.12
CA GLN A 124 11.65 -0.74 0.94
C GLN A 124 12.31 -0.65 2.32
N GLN A 125 13.48 -1.26 2.49
CA GLN A 125 14.22 -1.32 3.76
C GLN A 125 15.34 -0.29 3.80
N LEU A 126 16.08 -0.12 2.71
CA LEU A 126 17.30 0.69 2.66
C LEU A 126 17.04 2.14 2.24
N SER A 127 15.91 2.43 1.62
CA SER A 127 15.63 3.75 1.05
C SER A 127 14.79 4.63 1.98
N SER A 128 15.24 5.86 2.22
CA SER A 128 14.57 6.82 3.12
C SER A 128 13.26 7.41 2.58
N GLY A 129 12.93 7.20 1.31
CA GLY A 129 11.70 7.70 0.73
C GLY A 129 11.78 7.90 -0.79
N SER A 130 10.65 8.07 -1.43
CA SER A 130 10.55 8.36 -2.86
C SER A 130 10.48 9.87 -3.11
N GLN A 131 11.05 10.34 -4.21
CA GLN A 131 10.96 11.75 -4.59
C GLN A 131 9.57 12.13 -5.10
N THR A 132 8.83 11.19 -5.70
CA THR A 132 7.55 11.50 -6.36
C THR A 132 6.35 10.86 -5.68
N LEU A 133 6.41 9.58 -5.37
CA LEU A 133 5.32 8.82 -4.74
C LEU A 133 5.80 8.27 -3.40
N GLY A 134 5.69 9.12 -2.38
CA GLY A 134 5.98 8.73 -1.00
C GLY A 134 4.83 7.97 -0.35
N ILE A 135 5.09 7.40 0.81
CA ILE A 135 4.12 6.69 1.65
C ILE A 135 3.71 7.52 2.87
N ASN A 136 3.70 8.84 2.75
CA ASN A 136 3.31 9.74 3.83
C ASN A 136 1.79 9.91 3.95
N ALA A 137 1.09 9.90 2.82
CA ALA A 137 -0.36 10.06 2.78
C ALA A 137 -1.07 8.73 3.05
N ARG A 138 -2.29 8.83 3.58
CA ARG A 138 -3.21 7.69 3.71
C ARG A 138 -3.57 7.16 2.32
N PRO A 139 -3.75 5.83 2.16
CA PRO A 139 -4.21 5.26 0.91
C PRO A 139 -5.52 5.89 0.44
N ILE A 140 -5.58 6.21 -0.84
CA ILE A 140 -6.74 6.81 -1.48
C ILE A 140 -7.62 5.68 -2.05
N PRO A 141 -8.94 5.71 -1.83
CA PRO A 141 -9.87 4.84 -2.54
C PRO A 141 -9.78 5.11 -4.04
N GLU A 142 -9.39 4.10 -4.80
CA GLU A 142 -9.14 4.22 -6.23
C GLU A 142 -9.53 2.95 -6.99
N VAL A 143 -9.72 3.09 -8.29
CA VAL A 143 -9.70 1.99 -9.25
C VAL A 143 -8.35 2.07 -9.96
N ARG A 144 -7.55 1.03 -9.80
CA ARG A 144 -6.19 0.94 -10.36
C ARG A 144 -6.06 -0.28 -11.25
N ILE A 145 -5.58 -0.06 -12.47
CA ILE A 145 -5.17 -1.12 -13.39
C ILE A 145 -3.64 -1.06 -13.45
N SER A 146 -2.96 -2.17 -13.22
CA SER A 146 -1.52 -2.20 -13.15
C SER A 146 -0.90 -3.48 -13.71
N LEU A 147 0.36 -3.36 -14.10
CA LEU A 147 1.32 -4.44 -14.25
C LEU A 147 2.28 -4.34 -13.05
N PRO A 148 2.05 -5.09 -11.97
CA PRO A 148 2.79 -4.91 -10.71
C PRO A 148 4.24 -5.36 -10.78
N SER A 149 4.56 -6.25 -11.72
CA SER A 149 5.90 -6.74 -12.02
C SER A 149 6.28 -6.45 -13.46
N TYR A 150 7.57 -6.49 -13.77
CA TYR A 150 8.04 -6.33 -15.14
C TYR A 150 7.58 -7.49 -16.02
N TRP A 151 6.63 -7.21 -16.89
CA TRP A 151 6.13 -8.13 -17.90
C TRP A 151 7.03 -8.11 -19.14
N VAL A 152 7.48 -9.28 -19.56
CA VAL A 152 8.26 -9.45 -20.77
C VAL A 152 7.37 -9.26 -21.99
N VAL A 153 7.68 -8.27 -22.83
CA VAL A 153 6.92 -8.03 -24.06
C VAL A 153 7.19 -9.19 -25.03
N PRO A 154 6.15 -9.85 -25.56
CA PRO A 154 6.30 -10.92 -26.53
C PRO A 154 7.10 -10.46 -27.76
N TYR A 155 7.78 -11.40 -28.42
CA TYR A 155 8.54 -11.18 -29.65
C TYR A 155 9.77 -10.25 -29.54
N THR A 156 10.15 -9.83 -28.34
CA THR A 156 11.31 -8.94 -28.11
C THR A 156 12.58 -9.68 -27.66
N GLY A 157 12.60 -11.01 -27.72
CA GLY A 157 13.74 -11.81 -27.25
C GLY A 157 14.08 -11.61 -25.77
N ARG A 158 13.09 -11.22 -24.94
CA ARG A 158 13.20 -10.87 -23.51
C ARG A 158 13.97 -9.57 -23.22
N TRP A 159 14.28 -8.77 -24.27
CA TRP A 159 15.00 -7.52 -24.10
C TRP A 159 14.14 -6.38 -23.59
N LEU A 160 12.82 -6.43 -23.83
CA LEU A 160 11.90 -5.37 -23.45
C LEU A 160 10.95 -5.87 -22.36
N ARG A 161 10.90 -5.12 -21.27
CA ARG A 161 9.98 -5.39 -20.15
C ARG A 161 9.25 -4.11 -19.76
N LEU A 162 7.98 -4.26 -19.45
CA LEU A 162 7.09 -3.17 -19.05
C LEU A 162 6.53 -3.41 -17.66
N LYS A 163 6.44 -2.33 -16.88
CA LYS A 163 5.74 -2.26 -15.60
C LYS A 163 5.01 -0.92 -15.54
N GLY A 164 3.89 -0.83 -14.81
CA GLY A 164 3.23 0.46 -14.64
C GLY A 164 1.83 0.35 -14.10
N HIS A 165 1.17 1.50 -14.00
CA HIS A 165 -0.21 1.58 -13.58
C HIS A 165 -0.91 2.83 -14.09
N ILE A 166 -2.24 2.75 -14.09
CA ILE A 166 -3.16 3.88 -14.22
C ILE A 166 -4.17 3.75 -13.09
N ALA A 167 -4.43 4.84 -12.38
CA ALA A 167 -5.37 4.86 -11.27
C ALA A 167 -6.20 6.14 -11.27
N TYR A 168 -7.45 6.00 -10.86
CA TYR A 168 -8.38 7.09 -10.59
C TYR A 168 -9.05 6.87 -9.25
N GLY A 169 -9.16 7.93 -8.45
CA GLY A 169 -9.73 7.85 -7.12
C GLY A 169 -10.20 9.19 -6.59
N ILE A 170 -10.64 9.17 -5.35
CA ILE A 170 -11.09 10.37 -4.63
C ILE A 170 -10.44 10.38 -3.26
N SER A 171 -9.80 11.50 -2.90
CA SER A 171 -9.25 11.65 -1.55
C SER A 171 -10.37 11.71 -0.51
N THR A 172 -10.20 10.96 0.58
CA THR A 172 -11.14 10.96 1.71
C THR A 172 -10.52 11.73 2.88
N ASP A 173 -10.79 13.02 2.94
CA ASP A 173 -10.13 13.92 3.89
C ASP A 173 -10.78 13.95 5.26
N ASN A 174 -11.96 13.36 5.44
CA ASN A 174 -12.76 13.46 6.68
C ASN A 174 -12.85 14.91 7.20
N ARG A 175 -12.86 15.89 6.31
CA ARG A 175 -12.91 17.33 6.58
C ARG A 175 -11.76 17.86 7.44
N TRP A 176 -10.65 17.14 7.57
CA TRP A 176 -9.57 17.53 8.48
C TRP A 176 -8.95 18.88 8.12
N GLN A 177 -8.84 19.21 6.83
CA GLN A 177 -8.32 20.52 6.40
C GLN A 177 -9.26 21.65 6.80
N LYS A 178 -10.56 21.45 6.63
CA LYS A 178 -11.59 22.39 7.02
C LYS A 178 -11.57 22.66 8.53
N ASP A 179 -11.45 21.60 9.33
CA ASP A 179 -11.41 21.71 10.79
C ASP A 179 -10.09 22.31 11.26
N PHE A 180 -8.96 21.92 10.65
CA PHE A 180 -7.64 22.45 10.97
C PHE A 180 -7.52 23.96 10.69
N THR A 181 -8.06 24.42 9.55
CA THR A 181 -8.04 25.83 9.17
C THR A 181 -9.16 26.65 9.82
N GLN A 182 -10.04 26.03 10.61
CA GLN A 182 -11.23 26.67 11.20
C GLN A 182 -12.09 27.40 10.17
N ARG A 183 -12.11 26.92 8.92
CA ARG A 183 -12.75 27.50 7.74
C ARG A 183 -12.21 28.89 7.34
N GLN A 184 -11.10 29.32 7.87
CA GLN A 184 -10.52 30.63 7.58
C GLN A 184 -9.69 30.66 6.30
N ASN A 185 -9.19 29.50 5.86
CA ASN A 185 -8.38 29.37 4.65
C ASN A 185 -9.06 28.46 3.63
N ARG A 186 -8.58 28.54 2.38
CA ARG A 186 -9.01 27.60 1.33
C ARG A 186 -8.60 26.18 1.72
N TYR A 187 -9.49 25.24 1.56
CA TYR A 187 -9.27 23.82 1.78
C TYR A 187 -9.79 23.00 0.61
N THR A 188 -9.24 21.80 0.44
CA THR A 188 -9.70 20.82 -0.53
C THR A 188 -10.49 19.74 0.20
N GLU A 189 -11.57 19.28 -0.39
CA GLU A 189 -12.39 18.20 0.13
C GLU A 189 -12.80 17.30 -1.05
N ASN A 190 -12.70 15.99 -0.89
CA ASN A 190 -13.05 14.99 -1.91
C ASN A 190 -12.39 15.26 -3.27
N THR A 191 -11.10 15.58 -3.27
CA THR A 191 -10.35 15.91 -4.48
C THR A 191 -10.20 14.66 -5.36
N LEU A 192 -10.50 14.80 -6.64
CA LEU A 192 -10.25 13.75 -7.63
C LEU A 192 -8.74 13.50 -7.74
N TYR A 193 -8.38 12.25 -7.65
CA TYR A 193 -7.02 11.77 -7.75
C TYR A 193 -6.82 10.98 -9.04
N HIS A 194 -5.71 11.22 -9.70
CA HIS A 194 -5.32 10.53 -10.90
C HIS A 194 -3.82 10.26 -10.87
N SER A 195 -3.43 9.00 -11.06
CA SER A 195 -2.04 8.59 -11.09
C SER A 195 -1.73 7.74 -12.31
N LYS A 196 -0.60 8.01 -12.93
CA LYS A 196 -0.04 7.20 -14.02
C LYS A 196 1.45 7.03 -13.79
N ALA A 197 1.95 5.82 -13.97
CA ALA A 197 3.38 5.55 -14.01
C ALA A 197 3.67 4.43 -15.01
N GLY A 198 4.71 4.61 -15.77
CA GLY A 198 5.21 3.62 -16.73
C GLY A 198 6.72 3.45 -16.56
N TYR A 199 7.17 2.20 -16.55
CA TYR A 199 8.58 1.84 -16.41
C TYR A 199 8.96 0.89 -17.54
N LEU A 200 10.03 1.24 -18.22
CA LEU A 200 10.60 0.45 -19.29
C LEU A 200 11.95 -0.11 -18.82
N MET A 201 12.12 -1.42 -18.95
CA MET A 201 13.41 -2.06 -18.73
C MET A 201 13.90 -2.61 -20.06
N ILE A 202 15.09 -2.18 -20.47
CA ILE A 202 15.75 -2.63 -21.70
C ILE A 202 16.97 -3.46 -21.29
N GLY A 203 17.10 -4.65 -21.86
CA GLY A 203 18.18 -5.59 -21.59
C GLY A 203 17.67 -6.95 -21.11
N ASN A 204 18.51 -7.96 -21.25
CA ASN A 204 18.24 -9.30 -20.78
C ASN A 204 19.10 -9.58 -19.54
N PRO A 205 18.55 -9.57 -18.32
CA PRO A 205 19.32 -9.79 -17.08
C PRO A 205 19.90 -11.20 -16.97
N GLU A 206 19.43 -12.17 -17.78
CA GLU A 206 19.98 -13.52 -17.84
C GLU A 206 21.21 -13.63 -18.73
N ARG A 207 21.49 -12.60 -19.55
CA ARG A 207 22.70 -12.49 -20.33
C ARG A 207 23.60 -11.45 -19.69
N HIS A 208 24.65 -11.91 -19.02
CA HIS A 208 25.77 -11.05 -18.73
C HIS A 208 26.38 -10.58 -20.07
N VAL A 209 26.08 -9.35 -20.44
CA VAL A 209 26.87 -8.67 -21.47
C VAL A 209 28.06 -8.11 -20.71
N PRO A 210 29.26 -8.64 -20.87
CA PRO A 210 30.44 -7.95 -20.38
C PRO A 210 30.52 -6.63 -21.17
N PHE A 211 30.52 -5.52 -20.44
CA PHE A 211 30.87 -4.22 -20.99
C PHE A 211 32.38 -4.22 -21.31
#